data_a75d87540a1e08b4c8cfc019e82c24fa
#
_entry.id   a75d87540a1e08b4c8cfc019e82c24fa
#
_cell.length_a   1.000
_cell.length_b   1.000
_cell.length_c   1.000
_cell.angle_alpha   90.00
_cell.angle_beta   90.00
_cell.angle_gamma   90.00
#
_symmetry.space_group_name_H-M   'P 1'
#
loop_
_entity.id
_entity.type
_entity.pdbx_description
1 polymer ?
#
loop_
_entity_poly.entity_id
_entity_poly.type
_entity_poly.pdbx_seq_one_letter_code
_entity_poly.pdbx_strand_id
1 'polypeptide(L)'
;MQPKFYWVFICFGLTLSVVRAQELFLFTYPASNVPKNALVLRGMNSFFNRTADNTVSYHFMPELEYGITKNWMIVTNGFLSNEDNRVNLEGGSFFTQYRFYAHDMPQKHFRMAAWSRIALNTAKIHQEEIELNGHNSGIRIGLTSTSLLHRTAISGTISYQKAINNFNYVWPQAYGDQSVDYTLSIGHLFLPTQYKSFNQTNVNFMLELLGQTHTLNTKTFIDVSPVLQFIFKSRARLDIAYRRQLYNTLYRTQPNGVILNFQYSLFNLF
;
A
#
# COMPACT_ATOMS: atom_id res chain seq x y z
N MET A 1 73.18 5.69 2.01
CA MET A 1 71.91 6.27 2.48
C MET A 1 70.87 6.10 1.41
N GLN A 2 69.96 5.12 1.54
CA GLN A 2 68.87 4.93 0.61
C GLN A 2 67.58 5.48 1.25
N PRO A 3 66.70 6.22 0.54
CA PRO A 3 65.45 6.65 1.10
C PRO A 3 64.40 5.55 1.00
N LYS A 4 63.80 5.21 2.11
CA LYS A 4 62.67 4.28 2.20
C LYS A 4 61.38 5.01 1.76
N PHE A 5 60.79 4.58 0.63
CA PHE A 5 59.49 5.00 0.14
C PHE A 5 58.42 4.31 0.96
N TYR A 6 57.65 5.05 1.78
CA TYR A 6 56.45 4.55 2.44
C TYR A 6 55.27 4.76 1.48
N TRP A 7 54.72 3.66 0.96
CA TRP A 7 53.44 3.65 0.27
C TRP A 7 52.32 3.74 1.32
N VAL A 8 51.69 4.92 1.41
CA VAL A 8 50.45 5.09 2.18
C VAL A 8 49.32 4.64 1.28
N PHE A 9 48.79 3.44 1.49
CA PHE A 9 47.55 2.97 0.93
C PHE A 9 46.38 3.71 1.61
N ILE A 10 45.86 4.75 0.99
CA ILE A 10 44.58 5.36 1.37
C ILE A 10 43.50 4.43 0.87
N CYS A 11 43.00 3.53 1.72
CA CYS A 11 41.76 2.82 1.52
C CYS A 11 40.60 3.83 1.57
N PHE A 12 40.21 4.33 0.44
CA PHE A 12 38.96 5.04 0.25
C PHE A 12 37.82 4.05 0.40
N GLY A 13 37.35 3.86 1.64
CA GLY A 13 36.18 3.05 1.95
C GLY A 13 34.96 3.69 1.28
N LEU A 14 34.60 3.21 0.10
CA LEU A 14 33.31 3.43 -0.53
C LEU A 14 32.24 2.78 0.37
N THR A 15 31.72 3.55 1.32
CA THR A 15 30.47 3.19 2.00
C THR A 15 29.36 3.24 0.97
N LEU A 16 29.05 2.10 0.38
CA LEU A 16 27.84 1.89 -0.40
C LEU A 16 26.66 2.14 0.54
N SER A 17 26.14 3.35 0.50
CA SER A 17 24.87 3.70 1.13
C SER A 17 23.80 2.86 0.46
N VAL A 18 23.37 1.78 1.10
CA VAL A 18 22.21 1.01 0.67
C VAL A 18 21.02 1.91 0.85
N VAL A 19 20.60 2.57 -0.21
CA VAL A 19 19.34 3.33 -0.26
C VAL A 19 18.23 2.31 -0.12
N ARG A 20 17.65 2.24 1.06
CA ARG A 20 16.51 1.37 1.36
C ARG A 20 15.26 2.11 0.90
N ALA A 21 14.64 1.62 -0.17
CA ALA A 21 13.33 2.11 -0.59
C ALA A 21 12.30 1.67 0.44
N GLN A 22 11.63 2.62 1.08
CA GLN A 22 10.45 2.36 1.91
C GLN A 22 9.21 2.64 1.07
N GLU A 23 8.15 1.89 1.32
CA GLU A 23 6.83 2.21 0.77
C GLU A 23 6.40 3.60 1.26
N LEU A 24 5.90 4.41 0.33
CA LEU A 24 5.55 5.79 0.63
C LEU A 24 4.07 5.93 0.98
N PHE A 25 3.17 5.19 0.34
CA PHE A 25 1.73 5.41 0.41
C PHE A 25 1.01 4.33 1.23
N LEU A 26 -0.20 4.64 1.68
CA LEU A 26 -1.01 3.74 2.49
C LEU A 26 -1.91 2.84 1.64
N PHE A 27 -2.62 3.43 0.68
CA PHE A 27 -3.58 2.73 -0.18
C PHE A 27 -3.00 2.41 -1.57
N THR A 28 -2.10 3.25 -2.06
CA THR A 28 -1.47 3.08 -3.37
C THR A 28 -0.18 2.28 -3.21
N TYR A 29 -0.09 1.10 -3.83
CA TYR A 29 1.19 0.38 -3.91
C TYR A 29 2.13 1.16 -4.83
N PRO A 30 3.28 1.64 -4.33
CA PRO A 30 4.25 2.31 -5.18
C PRO A 30 4.94 1.30 -6.11
N ALA A 31 5.51 1.78 -7.21
CA ALA A 31 6.31 0.94 -8.11
C ALA A 31 7.68 0.52 -7.52
N SER A 32 7.90 0.76 -6.23
CA SER A 32 9.07 0.33 -5.48
C SER A 32 8.77 -0.97 -4.76
N ASN A 33 9.66 -1.96 -4.87
CA ASN A 33 9.51 -3.24 -4.22
C ASN A 33 10.23 -3.29 -2.88
N VAL A 34 9.78 -4.17 -2.00
CA VAL A 34 10.54 -4.60 -0.84
C VAL A 34 11.92 -5.11 -1.30
N PRO A 35 13.02 -4.73 -0.66
CA PRO A 35 14.36 -5.20 -1.03
C PRO A 35 14.45 -6.72 -1.03
N LYS A 36 15.34 -7.26 -1.88
CA LYS A 36 15.61 -8.71 -1.90
C LYS A 36 15.96 -9.22 -0.51
N ASN A 37 15.41 -10.37 -0.13
CA ASN A 37 15.62 -11.03 1.19
C ASN A 37 15.20 -10.15 2.38
N ALA A 38 14.33 -9.18 2.18
CA ALA A 38 13.72 -8.42 3.26
C ALA A 38 12.26 -8.88 3.45
N LEU A 39 11.83 -8.88 4.70
CA LEU A 39 10.47 -9.19 5.12
C LEU A 39 9.87 -7.95 5.78
N VAL A 40 8.65 -7.63 5.40
CA VAL A 40 7.89 -6.55 6.01
C VAL A 40 6.63 -7.14 6.65
N LEU A 41 6.45 -6.82 7.92
CA LEU A 41 5.24 -7.10 8.68
C LEU A 41 4.41 -5.83 8.74
N ARG A 42 3.15 -5.92 8.34
CA ARG A 42 2.22 -4.78 8.34
C ARG A 42 0.92 -5.19 9.00
N GLY A 43 0.30 -4.26 9.72
CA GLY A 43 -1.01 -4.45 10.34
C GLY A 43 -1.86 -3.21 10.15
N MET A 44 -2.80 -3.26 9.23
CA MET A 44 -3.72 -2.17 8.96
C MET A 44 -4.99 -2.37 9.78
N ASN A 45 -5.31 -1.38 10.62
CA ASN A 45 -6.52 -1.33 11.44
C ASN A 45 -7.41 -0.22 10.88
N SER A 46 -8.61 -0.57 10.48
CA SER A 46 -9.57 0.36 9.88
C SER A 46 -10.84 0.42 10.73
N PHE A 47 -11.28 1.64 11.00
CA PHE A 47 -12.48 1.95 11.79
C PHE A 47 -13.40 2.78 10.92
N PHE A 48 -14.43 2.17 10.35
CA PHE A 48 -15.36 2.83 9.45
C PHE A 48 -16.72 3.05 10.12
N ASN A 49 -17.34 4.18 9.82
CA ASN A 49 -18.72 4.43 10.24
C ASN A 49 -19.69 3.69 9.32
N ARG A 50 -20.51 2.81 9.87
CA ARG A 50 -21.62 2.18 9.14
C ARG A 50 -22.74 3.19 8.93
N THR A 51 -23.20 3.30 7.71
CA THR A 51 -24.28 4.25 7.36
C THR A 51 -25.66 3.77 7.82
N ALA A 52 -25.85 2.47 8.05
CA ALA A 52 -27.14 1.89 8.38
C ALA A 52 -27.57 2.13 9.85
N ASP A 53 -26.65 2.03 10.79
CA ASP A 53 -26.92 2.04 12.24
C ASP A 53 -26.02 3.00 13.02
N ASN A 54 -25.15 3.72 12.31
CA ASN A 54 -24.17 4.66 12.90
C ASN A 54 -23.19 4.02 13.89
N THR A 55 -22.99 2.70 13.78
CA THR A 55 -21.98 1.97 14.57
C THR A 55 -20.62 1.98 13.88
N VAL A 56 -19.58 1.55 14.59
CA VAL A 56 -18.23 1.45 14.03
C VAL A 56 -17.96 0.03 13.60
N SER A 57 -17.63 -0.15 12.32
CA SER A 57 -17.07 -1.38 11.79
C SER A 57 -15.56 -1.37 11.97
N TYR A 58 -15.01 -2.47 12.44
CA TYR A 58 -13.58 -2.68 12.61
C TYR A 58 -13.07 -3.75 11.64
N HIS A 59 -12.01 -3.41 10.91
CA HIS A 59 -11.32 -4.33 10.03
C HIS A 59 -9.84 -4.35 10.38
N PHE A 60 -9.28 -5.55 10.47
CA PHE A 60 -7.85 -5.76 10.67
C PHE A 60 -7.29 -6.60 9.53
N MET A 61 -6.27 -6.06 8.88
CA MET A 61 -5.58 -6.74 7.78
C MET A 61 -4.10 -6.90 8.15
N PRO A 62 -3.70 -8.03 8.77
CA PRO A 62 -2.29 -8.41 8.89
C PRO A 62 -1.73 -8.75 7.51
N GLU A 63 -0.54 -8.26 7.21
CA GLU A 63 0.10 -8.41 5.92
C GLU A 63 1.57 -8.78 6.08
N LEU A 64 2.04 -9.69 5.23
CA LEU A 64 3.41 -10.16 5.14
C LEU A 64 3.91 -9.93 3.72
N GLU A 65 4.92 -9.08 3.58
CA GLU A 65 5.52 -8.72 2.30
C GLU A 65 6.95 -9.27 2.22
N TYR A 66 7.30 -9.90 1.11
CA TYR A 66 8.63 -10.47 0.90
C TYR A 66 9.21 -10.10 -0.47
N GLY A 67 10.44 -9.60 -0.45
CA GLY A 67 11.21 -9.30 -1.65
C GLY A 67 11.94 -10.53 -2.18
N ILE A 68 11.46 -11.13 -3.26
CA ILE A 68 12.09 -12.29 -3.93
C ILE A 68 13.35 -11.84 -4.66
N THR A 69 13.24 -10.78 -5.44
CA THR A 69 14.36 -10.13 -6.14
C THR A 69 14.26 -8.62 -5.98
N LYS A 70 15.22 -7.86 -6.51
CA LYS A 70 15.13 -6.40 -6.55
C LYS A 70 13.91 -5.87 -7.33
N ASN A 71 13.37 -6.70 -8.23
CA ASN A 71 12.28 -6.31 -9.13
C ASN A 71 10.97 -7.06 -8.86
N TRP A 72 10.96 -8.05 -7.99
CA TRP A 72 9.81 -8.90 -7.75
C TRP A 72 9.55 -9.08 -6.26
N MET A 73 8.33 -8.80 -5.84
CA MET A 73 7.85 -9.04 -4.48
C MET A 73 6.50 -9.77 -4.47
N ILE A 74 6.23 -10.41 -3.36
CA ILE A 74 4.96 -11.04 -3.04
C ILE A 74 4.45 -10.53 -1.70
N VAL A 75 3.13 -10.54 -1.56
CA VAL A 75 2.44 -10.11 -0.34
C VAL A 75 1.30 -11.09 -0.06
N THR A 76 1.15 -11.47 1.20
CA THR A 76 0.00 -12.22 1.69
C THR A 76 -0.66 -11.46 2.82
N ASN A 77 -1.98 -11.44 2.85
CA ASN A 77 -2.73 -10.84 3.95
C ASN A 77 -3.94 -11.68 4.35
N GLY A 78 -4.31 -11.54 5.62
CA GLY A 78 -5.55 -12.05 6.19
C GLY A 78 -6.58 -10.94 6.33
N PHE A 79 -7.85 -11.30 6.37
CA PHE A 79 -8.97 -10.39 6.56
C PHE A 79 -9.72 -10.75 7.83
N LEU A 80 -9.76 -9.83 8.78
CA LEU A 80 -10.54 -9.97 10.01
C LEU A 80 -11.49 -8.79 10.13
N SER A 81 -12.74 -9.03 10.44
CA SER A 81 -13.71 -7.97 10.69
C SER A 81 -14.69 -8.29 11.82
N ASN A 82 -15.40 -7.29 12.31
CA ASN A 82 -16.49 -7.44 13.26
C ASN A 82 -17.88 -7.30 12.61
N GLU A 83 -18.00 -7.53 11.31
CA GLU A 83 -19.26 -7.36 10.57
C GLU A 83 -20.40 -8.20 11.13
N ASP A 84 -20.14 -9.41 11.61
CA ASP A 84 -21.10 -10.32 12.25
C ASP A 84 -21.10 -10.19 13.78
N ASN A 85 -20.85 -8.98 14.35
CA ASN A 85 -20.79 -8.66 15.78
C ASN A 85 -19.70 -9.39 16.57
N ARG A 86 -18.79 -10.10 15.90
CA ARG A 86 -17.60 -10.74 16.48
C ARG A 86 -16.45 -10.58 15.51
N VAL A 87 -15.25 -10.44 16.02
CA VAL A 87 -14.06 -10.44 15.14
C VAL A 87 -13.83 -11.86 14.64
N ASN A 88 -14.05 -12.06 13.35
CA ASN A 88 -13.88 -13.32 12.65
C ASN A 88 -12.80 -13.18 11.57
N LEU A 89 -12.11 -14.29 11.30
CA LEU A 89 -11.27 -14.41 10.10
C LEU A 89 -12.20 -14.69 8.91
N GLU A 90 -12.22 -13.78 7.96
CA GLU A 90 -13.11 -13.84 6.80
C GLU A 90 -12.43 -14.35 5.54
N GLY A 91 -11.10 -14.30 5.49
CA GLY A 91 -10.38 -14.72 4.31
C GLY A 91 -8.97 -14.17 4.23
N GLY A 92 -8.47 -14.04 3.00
CA GLY A 92 -7.16 -13.50 2.73
C GLY A 92 -6.91 -13.25 1.26
N SER A 93 -5.77 -12.65 0.94
CA SER A 93 -5.36 -12.45 -0.44
C SER A 93 -3.88 -12.72 -0.67
N PHE A 94 -3.56 -12.97 -1.92
CA PHE A 94 -2.21 -13.04 -2.44
C PHE A 94 -2.03 -11.95 -3.48
N PHE A 95 -0.96 -11.17 -3.33
CA PHE A 95 -0.57 -10.09 -4.24
C PHE A 95 0.84 -10.31 -4.71
N THR A 96 1.12 -9.99 -5.97
CA THR A 96 2.46 -10.02 -6.54
C THR A 96 2.69 -8.80 -7.41
N GLN A 97 3.89 -8.24 -7.33
CA GLN A 97 4.30 -7.06 -8.10
C GLN A 97 5.65 -7.28 -8.77
N TYR A 98 5.71 -6.97 -10.06
CA TYR A 98 6.94 -6.97 -10.84
C TYR A 98 7.24 -5.57 -11.37
N ARG A 99 8.37 -4.99 -10.95
CA ARG A 99 8.87 -3.72 -11.45
C ARG A 99 9.62 -3.95 -12.75
N PHE A 100 9.01 -3.58 -13.86
CA PHE A 100 9.58 -3.78 -15.21
C PHE A 100 10.40 -2.58 -15.70
N TYR A 101 10.22 -1.39 -15.10
CA TYR A 101 10.97 -0.19 -15.45
C TYR A 101 11.48 0.54 -14.21
N ALA A 102 12.73 0.99 -14.25
CA ALA A 102 13.33 1.86 -13.25
C ALA A 102 14.39 2.76 -13.89
N HIS A 103 14.23 4.04 -13.71
CA HIS A 103 15.22 5.06 -14.07
C HIS A 103 15.57 5.85 -12.82
N ASP A 104 16.72 5.52 -12.22
CA ASP A 104 17.16 6.06 -10.95
C ASP A 104 18.34 6.99 -11.17
N MET A 105 18.19 8.27 -10.79
CA MET A 105 19.22 9.29 -10.74
C MET A 105 19.34 9.83 -9.32
N PRO A 106 20.41 10.52 -8.95
CA PRO A 106 20.50 11.15 -7.63
C PRO A 106 19.28 12.03 -7.35
N GLN A 107 18.54 11.73 -6.28
CA GLN A 107 17.34 12.44 -5.84
C GLN A 107 16.16 12.49 -6.83
N LYS A 108 16.22 11.71 -7.91
CA LYS A 108 15.14 11.59 -8.90
C LYS A 108 14.99 10.14 -9.29
N HIS A 109 13.82 9.57 -9.07
CA HIS A 109 13.51 8.20 -9.44
C HIS A 109 12.19 8.18 -10.20
N PHE A 110 12.15 7.41 -11.28
CA PHE A 110 10.91 7.08 -11.97
C PHE A 110 10.84 5.57 -12.16
N ARG A 111 9.76 4.97 -11.70
CA ARG A 111 9.58 3.52 -11.70
C ARG A 111 8.18 3.14 -12.16
N MET A 112 8.07 2.00 -12.83
CA MET A 112 6.80 1.42 -13.23
C MET A 112 6.77 -0.06 -12.87
N ALA A 113 5.61 -0.51 -12.40
CA ALA A 113 5.37 -1.89 -12.00
C ALA A 113 4.01 -2.38 -12.51
N ALA A 114 3.94 -3.67 -12.82
CA ALA A 114 2.71 -4.40 -13.04
C ALA A 114 2.46 -5.31 -11.84
N TRP A 115 1.19 -5.51 -11.48
CA TRP A 115 0.83 -6.30 -10.32
C TRP A 115 -0.50 -7.01 -10.50
N SER A 116 -0.71 -8.04 -9.70
CA SER A 116 -1.97 -8.76 -9.63
C SER A 116 -2.30 -9.13 -8.19
N ARG A 117 -3.58 -9.26 -7.89
CA ARG A 117 -4.12 -9.73 -6.61
C ARG A 117 -5.22 -10.76 -6.85
N ILE A 118 -5.24 -11.78 -6.02
CA ILE A 118 -6.34 -12.74 -5.89
C ILE A 118 -6.78 -12.68 -4.43
N ALA A 119 -8.07 -12.51 -4.19
CA ALA A 119 -8.66 -12.46 -2.86
C ALA A 119 -9.77 -13.51 -2.74
N LEU A 120 -9.85 -14.14 -1.57
CA LEU A 120 -10.93 -15.05 -1.18
C LEU A 120 -11.51 -14.56 0.14
N ASN A 121 -12.84 -14.48 0.21
CA ASN A 121 -13.56 -13.98 1.36
C ASN A 121 -14.81 -14.81 1.62
N THR A 122 -15.20 -14.94 2.88
CA THR A 122 -16.40 -15.69 3.33
C THR A 122 -17.48 -14.74 3.88
N ALA A 123 -17.21 -13.43 3.95
CA ALA A 123 -18.15 -12.43 4.45
C ALA A 123 -19.35 -12.24 3.52
N LYS A 124 -20.44 -11.71 4.07
CA LYS A 124 -21.64 -11.33 3.30
C LYS A 124 -21.31 -10.18 2.36
N ILE A 125 -21.92 -10.18 1.18
CA ILE A 125 -21.81 -9.11 0.20
C ILE A 125 -22.93 -8.09 0.48
N HIS A 126 -22.59 -6.91 1.02
CA HIS A 126 -23.57 -5.93 1.46
C HIS A 126 -23.37 -4.53 0.87
N GLN A 127 -22.50 -4.38 -0.13
CA GLN A 127 -22.29 -3.14 -0.85
C GLN A 127 -21.91 -3.38 -2.31
N GLU A 128 -22.11 -2.37 -3.15
CA GLU A 128 -21.74 -2.42 -4.57
C GLU A 128 -20.23 -2.18 -4.78
N GLU A 129 -19.56 -1.45 -3.87
CA GLU A 129 -18.11 -1.25 -3.95
C GLU A 129 -17.40 -2.62 -3.99
N ILE A 130 -16.56 -2.84 -5.00
CA ILE A 130 -15.72 -4.03 -5.07
C ILE A 130 -14.42 -3.75 -4.30
N GLU A 131 -14.24 -4.40 -3.16
CA GLU A 131 -13.06 -4.24 -2.33
C GLU A 131 -12.38 -5.58 -2.02
N LEU A 132 -11.30 -5.86 -2.74
CA LEU A 132 -10.52 -7.09 -2.60
C LEU A 132 -9.50 -7.04 -1.44
N ASN A 133 -9.54 -5.99 -0.61
CA ASN A 133 -8.72 -5.83 0.58
C ASN A 133 -9.50 -6.09 1.88
N GLY A 134 -10.49 -6.98 1.86
CA GLY A 134 -11.19 -7.35 3.07
C GLY A 134 -12.65 -7.71 2.93
N HIS A 135 -13.35 -7.31 1.85
CA HIS A 135 -14.79 -7.55 1.74
C HIS A 135 -15.18 -8.57 0.68
N ASN A 136 -14.44 -8.65 -0.43
CA ASN A 136 -14.87 -9.43 -1.57
C ASN A 136 -13.82 -10.42 -2.03
N SER A 137 -14.29 -11.53 -2.60
CA SER A 137 -13.49 -12.44 -3.40
C SER A 137 -13.38 -11.90 -4.82
N GLY A 138 -12.23 -12.13 -5.46
CA GLY A 138 -12.04 -11.69 -6.84
C GLY A 138 -10.59 -11.65 -7.29
N ILE A 139 -10.41 -11.09 -8.48
CA ILE A 139 -9.10 -10.91 -9.12
C ILE A 139 -8.94 -9.45 -9.50
N ARG A 140 -7.75 -8.91 -9.32
CA ARG A 140 -7.39 -7.55 -9.71
C ARG A 140 -6.03 -7.54 -10.38
N ILE A 141 -5.90 -6.81 -11.48
CA ILE A 141 -4.64 -6.60 -12.20
C ILE A 141 -4.45 -5.10 -12.41
N GLY A 142 -3.22 -4.63 -12.32
CA GLY A 142 -2.98 -3.20 -12.45
C GLY A 142 -1.55 -2.82 -12.81
N LEU A 143 -1.43 -1.54 -13.12
CA LEU A 143 -0.17 -0.86 -13.41
C LEU A 143 -0.01 0.31 -12.44
N THR A 144 1.19 0.50 -11.96
CA THR A 144 1.55 1.61 -11.08
C THR A 144 2.77 2.32 -11.64
N SER A 145 2.75 3.66 -11.60
CA SER A 145 3.92 4.50 -11.83
C SER A 145 4.21 5.34 -10.59
N THR A 146 5.48 5.47 -10.25
CA THR A 146 5.92 6.29 -9.12
C THR A 146 7.09 7.16 -9.53
N SER A 147 6.96 8.46 -9.29
CA SER A 147 8.02 9.45 -9.47
C SER A 147 8.41 10.02 -8.12
N LEU A 148 9.70 9.98 -7.80
CA LEU A 148 10.27 10.65 -6.63
C LEU A 148 11.14 11.80 -7.12
N LEU A 149 10.85 13.00 -6.66
CA LEU A 149 11.60 14.23 -6.94
C LEU A 149 12.04 14.85 -5.61
N HIS A 150 13.31 14.70 -5.26
CA HIS A 150 13.87 15.14 -3.99
C HIS A 150 13.11 14.54 -2.78
N ARG A 151 12.19 15.30 -2.22
CA ARG A 151 11.39 14.97 -1.03
C ARG A 151 9.93 14.69 -1.33
N THR A 152 9.53 14.85 -2.58
CA THR A 152 8.13 14.70 -3.01
C THR A 152 8.02 13.45 -3.88
N ALA A 153 7.09 12.59 -3.53
CA ALA A 153 6.73 11.42 -4.32
C ALA A 153 5.33 11.60 -4.89
N ILE A 154 5.15 11.21 -6.13
CA ILE A 154 3.85 11.15 -6.80
C ILE A 154 3.70 9.73 -7.34
N SER A 155 2.55 9.09 -7.09
CA SER A 155 2.24 7.76 -7.61
C SER A 155 0.84 7.75 -8.19
N GLY A 156 0.69 7.11 -9.34
CA GLY A 156 -0.60 6.85 -9.97
C GLY A 156 -0.76 5.38 -10.26
N THR A 157 -1.96 4.85 -10.03
CA THR A 157 -2.31 3.45 -10.32
C THR A 157 -3.59 3.41 -11.13
N ILE A 158 -3.63 2.50 -12.09
CA ILE A 158 -4.86 2.08 -12.77
C ILE A 158 -4.95 0.56 -12.72
N SER A 159 -6.15 0.04 -12.43
CA SER A 159 -6.36 -1.40 -12.35
C SER A 159 -7.76 -1.79 -12.76
N TYR A 160 -7.89 -2.99 -13.27
CA TYR A 160 -9.14 -3.65 -13.53
C TYR A 160 -9.35 -4.74 -12.50
N GLN A 161 -10.56 -4.85 -11.98
CA GLN A 161 -10.92 -5.92 -11.06
C GLN A 161 -12.26 -6.54 -11.42
N LYS A 162 -12.39 -7.80 -11.04
CA LYS A 162 -13.60 -8.59 -11.17
C LYS A 162 -13.90 -9.29 -9.86
N ALA A 163 -15.06 -9.00 -9.29
CA ALA A 163 -15.59 -9.71 -8.13
C ALA A 163 -16.13 -11.09 -8.54
N ILE A 164 -16.05 -12.03 -7.61
CA ILE A 164 -16.67 -13.35 -7.69
C ILE A 164 -17.47 -13.61 -6.40
N ASN A 165 -18.15 -14.72 -6.32
CA ASN A 165 -18.89 -15.09 -5.11
C ASN A 165 -17.97 -15.21 -3.88
N ASN A 166 -18.46 -14.75 -2.74
CA ASN A 166 -17.80 -14.94 -1.45
C ASN A 166 -18.22 -16.29 -0.88
N PHE A 167 -17.56 -17.37 -1.27
CA PHE A 167 -17.90 -18.74 -0.81
C PHE A 167 -19.40 -19.05 -0.84
N ASN A 168 -20.11 -18.82 0.28
CA ASN A 168 -21.55 -19.11 0.43
C ASN A 168 -22.45 -17.96 -0.05
N TYR A 169 -21.89 -16.81 -0.42
CA TYR A 169 -22.67 -15.64 -0.81
C TYR A 169 -22.44 -15.33 -2.28
N VAL A 170 -23.52 -15.42 -3.05
CA VAL A 170 -23.52 -15.12 -4.49
C VAL A 170 -23.45 -13.61 -4.69
N TRP A 171 -22.59 -13.17 -5.62
CA TRP A 171 -22.52 -11.76 -6.01
C TRP A 171 -23.88 -11.32 -6.58
N PRO A 172 -24.52 -10.27 -6.03
CA PRO A 172 -25.82 -9.80 -6.51
C PRO A 172 -25.74 -9.32 -7.96
N GLN A 173 -26.63 -9.81 -8.83
CA GLN A 173 -26.67 -9.41 -10.25
C GLN A 173 -26.91 -7.91 -10.45
N ALA A 174 -27.61 -7.26 -9.50
CA ALA A 174 -27.87 -5.82 -9.52
C ALA A 174 -26.59 -4.99 -9.27
N TYR A 175 -25.57 -5.59 -8.64
CA TYR A 175 -24.27 -4.95 -8.43
C TYR A 175 -23.37 -5.28 -9.63
N GLY A 176 -22.71 -4.33 -10.21
CA GLY A 176 -21.71 -4.63 -11.22
C GLY A 176 -20.56 -5.45 -10.62
N ASP A 177 -20.16 -6.53 -11.27
CA ASP A 177 -19.05 -7.40 -10.81
C ASP A 177 -17.68 -6.99 -11.34
N GLN A 178 -17.61 -5.93 -12.13
CA GLN A 178 -16.40 -5.46 -12.79
C GLN A 178 -16.23 -3.95 -12.62
N SER A 179 -15.01 -3.54 -12.30
CA SER A 179 -14.70 -2.11 -12.20
C SER A 179 -13.26 -1.80 -12.67
N VAL A 180 -13.07 -0.52 -12.98
CA VAL A 180 -11.76 0.11 -13.12
C VAL A 180 -11.52 0.95 -11.89
N ASP A 181 -10.40 0.68 -11.21
CA ASP A 181 -9.97 1.45 -10.05
C ASP A 181 -8.77 2.31 -10.43
N TYR A 182 -8.73 3.49 -9.87
CA TYR A 182 -7.64 4.42 -10.08
C TYR A 182 -7.27 5.13 -8.78
N THR A 183 -5.98 5.38 -8.59
CA THR A 183 -5.48 6.15 -7.45
C THR A 183 -4.48 7.19 -7.94
N LEU A 184 -4.46 8.33 -7.24
CA LEU A 184 -3.44 9.35 -7.39
C LEU A 184 -2.98 9.79 -6.02
N SER A 185 -1.69 9.63 -5.74
CA SER A 185 -1.13 9.90 -4.42
C SER A 185 0.06 10.84 -4.52
N ILE A 186 0.09 11.84 -3.66
CA ILE A 186 1.22 12.74 -3.49
C ILE A 186 1.67 12.70 -2.04
N GLY A 187 2.98 12.58 -1.82
CA GLY A 187 3.59 12.57 -0.49
C GLY A 187 4.79 13.49 -0.42
N HIS A 188 4.95 14.17 0.70
CA HIS A 188 6.09 15.03 0.96
C HIS A 188 6.73 14.75 2.31
N LEU A 189 8.07 14.66 2.32
CA LEU A 189 8.86 14.51 3.53
C LEU A 189 9.09 15.89 4.18
N PHE A 190 8.40 16.15 5.29
CA PHE A 190 8.53 17.40 6.05
C PHE A 190 9.75 17.38 6.98
N LEU A 191 9.93 16.28 7.73
CA LEU A 191 11.03 16.14 8.69
C LEU A 191 11.81 14.83 8.45
N PRO A 192 13.12 14.85 8.66
CA PRO A 192 13.99 15.99 9.01
C PRO A 192 14.25 16.89 7.80
N THR A 193 14.52 18.16 8.03
CA THR A 193 14.94 19.09 6.96
C THR A 193 16.34 18.76 6.44
N GLN A 194 17.19 18.23 7.30
CA GLN A 194 18.53 17.73 6.95
C GLN A 194 18.77 16.38 7.62
N TYR A 195 19.21 15.39 6.84
CA TYR A 195 19.59 14.09 7.36
C TYR A 195 20.95 14.15 8.04
N LYS A 196 20.99 13.80 9.35
CA LYS A 196 22.22 13.67 10.14
C LYS A 196 22.55 12.20 10.45
N SER A 197 21.56 11.35 10.54
CA SER A 197 21.72 9.93 10.81
C SER A 197 20.48 9.14 10.41
N PHE A 198 20.60 7.82 10.23
CA PHE A 198 19.47 6.90 9.98
C PHE A 198 18.55 6.71 11.19
N ASN A 199 18.97 7.17 12.37
CA ASN A 199 18.17 7.05 13.60
C ASN A 199 17.12 8.16 13.76
N GLN A 200 17.10 9.13 12.86
CA GLN A 200 16.11 10.20 12.89
C GLN A 200 14.72 9.69 12.53
N THR A 201 13.71 10.30 13.13
CA THR A 201 12.31 10.07 12.75
C THR A 201 11.97 10.89 11.52
N ASN A 202 11.45 10.24 10.49
CA ASN A 202 10.91 10.92 9.32
C ASN A 202 9.42 11.18 9.53
N VAL A 203 8.96 12.35 9.14
CA VAL A 203 7.55 12.72 9.15
C VAL A 203 7.15 13.10 7.74
N ASN A 204 6.25 12.32 7.16
CA ASN A 204 5.67 12.56 5.84
C ASN A 204 4.20 12.95 5.98
N PHE A 205 3.75 13.83 5.12
CA PHE A 205 2.33 14.04 4.87
C PHE A 205 2.02 13.57 3.45
N MET A 206 0.92 12.85 3.30
CA MET A 206 0.46 12.34 2.03
C MET A 206 -1.01 12.67 1.83
N LEU A 207 -1.40 12.84 0.57
CA LEU A 207 -2.78 12.97 0.15
C LEU A 207 -3.02 11.94 -0.95
N GLU A 208 -3.99 11.06 -0.74
CA GLU A 208 -4.35 10.01 -1.68
C GLU A 208 -5.78 10.23 -2.17
N LEU A 209 -5.98 10.21 -3.48
CA LEU A 209 -7.28 10.16 -4.14
C LEU A 209 -7.52 8.73 -4.60
N LEU A 210 -8.66 8.17 -4.25
CA LEU A 210 -9.06 6.80 -4.55
C LEU A 210 -10.37 6.84 -5.34
N GLY A 211 -10.44 6.13 -6.44
CA GLY A 211 -11.65 6.08 -7.24
C GLY A 211 -11.88 4.70 -7.82
N GLN A 212 -13.15 4.38 -8.01
CA GLN A 212 -13.62 3.17 -8.68
C GLN A 212 -14.81 3.52 -9.57
N THR A 213 -14.82 2.97 -10.77
CA THR A 213 -15.95 3.09 -11.72
C THR A 213 -16.32 1.71 -12.22
N HIS A 214 -17.57 1.33 -12.03
CA HIS A 214 -18.10 0.06 -12.55
C HIS A 214 -18.23 0.12 -14.06
N THR A 215 -17.81 -0.94 -14.75
CA THR A 215 -17.78 -0.95 -16.22
C THR A 215 -19.15 -1.14 -16.85
N LEU A 216 -20.10 -1.77 -16.14
CA LEU A 216 -21.43 -2.10 -16.69
C LEU A 216 -22.46 -0.98 -16.50
N ASN A 217 -22.43 -0.30 -15.35
CA ASN A 217 -23.46 0.69 -14.99
C ASN A 217 -22.87 2.10 -14.77
N THR A 218 -21.58 2.29 -14.98
CA THR A 218 -20.83 3.54 -14.82
C THR A 218 -20.92 4.20 -13.43
N LYS A 219 -21.49 3.50 -12.44
CA LYS A 219 -21.51 4.00 -11.07
C LYS A 219 -20.09 4.19 -10.55
N THR A 220 -19.88 5.28 -9.85
CA THR A 220 -18.52 5.73 -9.48
C THR A 220 -18.50 6.23 -8.04
N PHE A 221 -17.38 6.02 -7.35
CA PHE A 221 -17.03 6.81 -6.17
C PHE A 221 -15.65 7.46 -6.33
N ILE A 222 -15.46 8.55 -5.59
CA ILE A 222 -14.17 9.21 -5.41
C ILE A 222 -14.03 9.54 -3.93
N ASP A 223 -12.95 9.05 -3.31
CA ASP A 223 -12.59 9.32 -1.93
C ASP A 223 -11.27 10.08 -1.87
N VAL A 224 -11.07 10.81 -0.77
CA VAL A 224 -9.80 11.43 -0.42
C VAL A 224 -9.32 10.89 0.91
N SER A 225 -8.01 10.70 1.03
CA SER A 225 -7.39 10.28 2.29
C SER A 225 -6.12 11.09 2.57
N PRO A 226 -6.15 12.09 3.46
CA PRO A 226 -4.96 12.63 4.09
C PRO A 226 -4.34 11.58 5.01
N VAL A 227 -3.00 11.46 4.96
CA VAL A 227 -2.22 10.50 5.75
C VAL A 227 -1.04 11.21 6.39
N LEU A 228 -0.89 11.04 7.70
CA LEU A 228 0.31 11.43 8.44
C LEU A 228 1.13 10.18 8.75
N GLN A 229 2.38 10.17 8.31
CA GLN A 229 3.28 9.04 8.42
C GLN A 229 4.50 9.36 9.26
N PHE A 230 4.82 8.49 10.19
CA PHE A 230 6.03 8.51 11.02
C PHE A 230 6.89 7.29 10.71
N ILE A 231 8.16 7.50 10.40
CA ILE A 231 9.13 6.42 10.15
C ILE A 231 10.25 6.54 11.18
N PHE A 232 10.39 5.50 12.01
CA PHE A 232 11.36 5.44 13.09
C PHE A 232 12.55 4.55 12.69
N LYS A 233 13.75 5.08 12.81
CA LYS A 233 15.01 4.36 12.55
C LYS A 233 15.02 3.62 11.21
N SER A 234 14.29 4.11 10.22
CA SER A 234 14.13 3.48 8.89
C SER A 234 13.65 2.02 8.93
N ARG A 235 12.97 1.59 10.00
CA ARG A 235 12.48 0.20 10.20
C ARG A 235 11.02 0.12 10.60
N ALA A 236 10.62 0.92 11.59
CA ALA A 236 9.24 0.95 12.05
C ALA A 236 8.50 2.12 11.43
N ARG A 237 7.24 1.93 11.09
CA ARG A 237 6.38 2.94 10.47
C ARG A 237 5.01 2.92 11.15
N LEU A 238 4.47 4.12 11.37
CA LEU A 238 3.12 4.36 11.81
C LEU A 238 2.47 5.34 10.83
N ASP A 239 1.33 4.95 10.26
CA ASP A 239 0.48 5.83 9.46
C ASP A 239 -0.84 6.07 10.18
N ILE A 240 -1.30 7.30 10.14
CA ILE A 240 -2.62 7.73 10.63
C ILE A 240 -3.32 8.38 9.44
N ALA A 241 -4.46 7.84 9.04
CA ALA A 241 -5.21 8.31 7.89
C ALA A 241 -6.68 8.49 8.20
N TYR A 242 -7.33 9.37 7.43
CA TYR A 242 -8.78 9.54 7.44
C TYR A 242 -9.30 9.45 6.01
N ARG A 243 -10.06 8.38 5.69
CA ARG A 243 -10.72 8.23 4.39
C ARG A 243 -12.06 8.96 4.41
N ARG A 244 -12.29 9.82 3.44
CA ARG A 244 -13.52 10.60 3.26
C ARG A 244 -14.04 10.49 1.85
N GLN A 245 -15.32 10.13 1.73
CA GLN A 245 -16.04 10.17 0.45
C GLN A 245 -16.23 11.61 -0.02
N LEU A 246 -15.85 11.89 -1.26
CA LEU A 246 -16.10 13.16 -1.96
C LEU A 246 -17.26 13.06 -2.91
N TYR A 247 -17.35 11.96 -3.66
CA TYR A 247 -18.40 11.69 -4.64
C TYR A 247 -18.78 10.23 -4.62
N ASN A 248 -20.07 9.93 -4.85
CA ASN A 248 -20.53 8.55 -4.85
C ASN A 248 -21.90 8.39 -5.54
N THR A 249 -22.01 7.36 -6.40
CA THR A 249 -23.26 6.87 -6.99
C THR A 249 -23.48 5.38 -6.74
N LEU A 250 -22.54 4.72 -6.03
CA LEU A 250 -22.60 3.32 -5.61
C LEU A 250 -23.34 3.19 -4.27
N TYR A 251 -23.94 2.05 -4.01
CA TYR A 251 -24.37 1.72 -2.66
C TYR A 251 -23.15 1.26 -1.83
N ARG A 252 -22.80 2.05 -0.83
CA ARG A 252 -21.66 1.82 0.08
C ARG A 252 -22.11 1.91 1.53
N THR A 253 -21.72 0.94 2.32
CA THR A 253 -22.09 0.87 3.75
C THR A 253 -21.10 1.57 4.67
N GLN A 254 -19.84 1.76 4.23
CA GLN A 254 -18.73 2.21 5.08
C GLN A 254 -17.79 3.19 4.34
N PRO A 255 -18.30 4.35 3.90
CA PRO A 255 -17.52 5.24 3.02
C PRO A 255 -16.45 6.06 3.77
N ASN A 256 -16.59 6.27 5.08
CA ASN A 256 -15.71 7.16 5.85
C ASN A 256 -15.15 6.46 7.08
N GLY A 257 -13.86 6.66 7.35
CA GLY A 257 -13.25 6.04 8.52
C GLY A 257 -11.83 6.49 8.80
N VAL A 258 -11.34 6.09 9.97
CA VAL A 258 -9.95 6.29 10.41
C VAL A 258 -9.18 5.00 10.19
N ILE A 259 -7.95 5.12 9.70
CA ILE A 259 -7.06 4.00 9.49
C ILE A 259 -5.77 4.22 10.26
N LEU A 260 -5.35 3.19 11.01
CA LEU A 260 -4.07 3.12 11.70
C LEU A 260 -3.28 1.95 11.13
N ASN A 261 -2.12 2.23 10.54
CA ASN A 261 -1.25 1.21 9.98
C ASN A 261 0.09 1.17 10.71
N PHE A 262 0.47 -0.02 11.15
CA PHE A 262 1.77 -0.30 11.74
C PHE A 262 2.57 -1.20 10.80
N GLN A 263 3.83 -0.87 10.59
CA GLN A 263 4.72 -1.64 9.75
C GLN A 263 6.10 -1.79 10.41
N TYR A 264 6.70 -2.97 10.24
CA TYR A 264 8.06 -3.23 10.68
C TYR A 264 8.83 -4.00 9.61
N SER A 265 10.00 -3.48 9.25
CA SER A 265 10.85 -4.05 8.19
C SER A 265 12.04 -4.78 8.78
N LEU A 266 12.18 -6.05 8.41
CA LEU A 266 13.29 -6.93 8.71
C LEU A 266 14.16 -7.07 7.46
N PHE A 267 15.41 -6.67 7.55
CA PHE A 267 16.34 -6.69 6.41
C PHE A 267 17.42 -7.77 6.63
N ASN A 268 17.90 -8.36 5.55
CA ASN A 268 18.98 -9.34 5.53
C ASN A 268 18.64 -10.59 6.36
N LEU A 269 17.52 -11.22 6.07
CA LEU A 269 17.09 -12.44 6.77
C LEU A 269 17.90 -13.68 6.35
N PHE A 270 18.51 -13.64 5.16
CA PHE A 270 19.32 -14.75 4.60
C PHE A 270 20.53 -14.22 3.83
#